data_9f8d480aa69942382c25802ca4ecc096
#
_entry.id   9f8d480aa69942382c25802ca4ecc096
#
_cell.length_a   1.000
_cell.length_b   1.000
_cell.length_c   1.000
_cell.angle_alpha   90.00
_cell.angle_beta   90.00
_cell.angle_gamma   90.00
#
_symmetry.space_group_name_H-M   'P 1'
#
loop_
_entity.id
_entity.type
_entity.pdbx_description
1 polymer ?
#
loop_
_entity_poly.entity_id
_entity_poly.type
_entity_poly.pdbx_seq_one_letter_code
_entity_poly.pdbx_strand_id
1 'polypeptide(L)'
;KFSEQNVLKENFTKNRNILLLIGHLRTIKYLLKYHKKFLVKTNSDLIISTWTDDETDDKTFELIKEKLNPVYFEIEEFNFNSTVDIFGNLNKFDLMFGKASLSTRSQIYKFSKSLHLIEKIEYLQNKKYEIIFKSRPDLLFFSNINLHISDKSIFFENTIGDWNRDRSDRFFYGKRDIYFSFIKIL
;
A
#
# COMPACT_ATOMS: atom_id res chain seq x y z
N LYS A 1 8.29 -21.71 8.14
CA LYS A 1 8.23 -20.63 9.17
C LYS A 1 8.92 -19.44 8.57
N PHE A 2 8.17 -18.55 8.00
CA PHE A 2 8.70 -17.25 7.55
C PHE A 2 8.97 -16.44 8.81
N SER A 3 10.24 -16.13 9.08
CA SER A 3 10.57 -15.11 10.05
C SER A 3 10.15 -13.77 9.46
N GLU A 4 9.52 -12.89 10.23
CA GLU A 4 9.21 -11.52 9.85
C GLU A 4 10.46 -10.87 9.24
N GLN A 5 10.49 -10.76 7.92
CA GLN A 5 11.61 -10.13 7.22
C GLN A 5 11.27 -8.66 7.00
N ASN A 6 11.67 -7.84 7.96
CA ASN A 6 11.63 -6.40 7.81
C ASN A 6 12.95 -5.92 7.21
N VAL A 7 12.97 -5.61 5.93
CA VAL A 7 14.16 -5.03 5.29
C VAL A 7 13.96 -3.52 5.22
N LEU A 8 14.67 -2.81 6.06
CA LEU A 8 14.79 -1.36 5.98
C LEU A 8 16.09 -1.03 5.26
N LYS A 9 16.05 -0.27 4.18
CA LYS A 9 17.25 0.25 3.54
C LYS A 9 17.63 1.59 4.15
N GLU A 10 18.86 1.69 4.60
CA GLU A 10 19.45 2.93 5.12
C GLU A 10 19.82 3.93 4.01
N ASN A 11 19.70 3.55 2.73
CA ASN A 11 20.06 4.40 1.62
C ASN A 11 19.06 5.54 1.43
N PHE A 12 19.52 6.74 1.68
CA PHE A 12 18.75 7.97 1.42
C PHE A 12 18.40 8.07 -0.06
N THR A 13 17.11 8.12 -0.35
CA THR A 13 16.62 8.35 -1.70
C THR A 13 16.27 9.83 -1.88
N LYS A 14 16.40 10.32 -3.12
CA LYS A 14 15.96 11.67 -3.49
C LYS A 14 14.51 11.69 -3.98
N ASN A 15 13.83 10.56 -3.93
CA ASN A 15 12.46 10.45 -4.40
C ASN A 15 11.51 11.29 -3.53
N ARG A 16 10.61 12.00 -4.19
CA ARG A 16 9.67 12.92 -3.54
C ARG A 16 8.35 12.25 -3.17
N ASN A 17 8.05 11.13 -3.80
CA ASN A 17 6.79 10.41 -3.65
C ASN A 17 7.02 9.00 -3.13
N ILE A 18 5.94 8.34 -2.71
CA ILE A 18 5.98 6.97 -2.23
C ILE A 18 4.82 6.15 -2.79
N LEU A 19 5.11 4.93 -3.22
CA LEU A 19 4.12 3.92 -3.59
C LEU A 19 4.01 2.88 -2.48
N LEU A 20 2.80 2.64 -2.03
CA LEU A 20 2.44 1.57 -1.12
C LEU A 20 1.82 0.43 -1.92
N LEU A 21 2.47 -0.72 -1.99
CA LEU A 21 1.87 -1.95 -2.47
C LEU A 21 1.35 -2.74 -1.27
N ILE A 22 0.02 -2.79 -1.14
CA ILE A 22 -0.68 -3.41 -0.01
C ILE A 22 -1.59 -4.52 -0.51
N GLY A 23 -1.43 -5.71 0.05
CA GLY A 23 -2.25 -6.88 -0.28
C GLY A 23 -1.42 -8.11 -0.61
N HIS A 24 -2.08 -9.16 -1.13
CA HIS A 24 -1.41 -10.40 -1.54
C HIS A 24 -0.56 -10.20 -2.80
N LEU A 25 0.59 -10.85 -2.86
CA LEU A 25 1.54 -10.69 -3.98
C LEU A 25 1.19 -11.51 -5.22
N ARG A 26 0.41 -12.57 -5.07
CA ARG A 26 -0.12 -13.47 -6.13
C ARG A 26 0.56 -13.35 -7.50
N THR A 27 0.09 -12.43 -8.33
CA THR A 27 0.53 -12.24 -9.72
C THR A 27 1.65 -11.21 -9.89
N ILE A 28 2.19 -10.66 -8.82
CA ILE A 28 3.17 -9.55 -8.89
C ILE A 28 4.37 -9.86 -9.79
N LYS A 29 4.82 -11.12 -9.80
CA LYS A 29 5.97 -11.56 -10.64
C LYS A 29 5.80 -11.24 -12.13
N TYR A 30 4.57 -11.23 -12.62
CA TYR A 30 4.25 -10.88 -14.02
C TYR A 30 4.15 -9.36 -14.24
N LEU A 31 4.00 -8.59 -13.16
CA LEU A 31 3.74 -7.16 -13.17
C LEU A 31 4.94 -6.30 -12.79
N LEU A 32 6.06 -6.89 -12.38
CA LEU A 32 7.24 -6.19 -11.90
C LEU A 32 7.72 -5.07 -12.83
N LYS A 33 7.73 -5.32 -14.16
CA LYS A 33 8.14 -4.31 -15.14
C LYS A 33 7.24 -3.08 -15.15
N TYR A 34 5.94 -3.26 -14.90
CA TYR A 34 4.95 -2.18 -14.89
C TYR A 34 5.05 -1.38 -13.59
N HIS A 35 5.19 -2.05 -12.45
CA HIS A 35 5.47 -1.39 -11.18
C HIS A 35 6.76 -0.59 -11.24
N LYS A 36 7.84 -1.17 -11.78
CA LYS A 36 9.12 -0.46 -11.97
C LYS A 36 8.96 0.79 -12.84
N LYS A 37 8.24 0.67 -13.97
CA LYS A 37 7.95 1.81 -14.85
C LYS A 37 7.16 2.91 -14.11
N PHE A 38 6.19 2.52 -13.29
CA PHE A 38 5.41 3.45 -12.47
C PHE A 38 6.31 4.18 -11.46
N LEU A 39 7.13 3.47 -10.69
CA LEU A 39 8.07 4.04 -9.72
C LEU A 39 9.00 5.08 -10.34
N VAL A 40 9.59 4.75 -11.49
CA VAL A 40 10.47 5.66 -12.22
C VAL A 40 9.70 6.90 -12.68
N LYS A 41 8.53 6.71 -13.31
CA LYS A 41 7.72 7.81 -13.85
C LYS A 41 7.24 8.77 -12.77
N THR A 42 6.90 8.26 -11.60
CA THR A 42 6.37 9.06 -10.48
C THR A 42 7.44 9.52 -9.50
N ASN A 43 8.71 9.18 -9.75
CA ASN A 43 9.81 9.45 -8.82
C ASN A 43 9.47 9.01 -7.39
N SER A 44 9.06 7.73 -7.26
CA SER A 44 8.55 7.18 -6.01
C SER A 44 9.48 6.16 -5.40
N ASP A 45 9.60 6.20 -4.08
CA ASP A 45 10.05 5.07 -3.27
C ASP A 45 8.96 4.01 -3.18
N LEU A 46 9.31 2.82 -2.76
CA LEU A 46 8.39 1.70 -2.66
C LEU A 46 8.37 1.11 -1.24
N ILE A 47 7.17 1.03 -0.67
CA ILE A 47 6.87 0.18 0.48
C ILE A 47 6.02 -0.99 -0.01
N ILE A 48 6.36 -2.20 0.44
CA ILE A 48 5.53 -3.38 0.27
C ILE A 48 5.13 -3.88 1.65
N SER A 49 3.82 -4.00 1.88
CA SER A 49 3.26 -4.59 3.09
C SER A 49 2.24 -5.65 2.67
N THR A 50 2.63 -6.90 2.84
CA THR A 50 1.87 -8.06 2.36
C THR A 50 1.53 -9.04 3.47
N TRP A 51 0.66 -9.98 3.15
CA TRP A 51 0.34 -11.13 3.98
C TRP A 51 1.08 -12.36 3.45
N THR A 52 1.36 -13.30 4.34
CA THR A 52 1.76 -14.65 3.92
C THR A 52 0.63 -15.27 3.11
N ASP A 53 0.96 -15.90 2.02
CA ASP A 53 0.04 -16.71 1.23
C ASP A 53 0.76 -17.95 0.66
N ASP A 54 -0.01 -18.96 0.29
CA ASP A 54 0.52 -20.22 -0.24
C ASP A 54 0.99 -20.10 -1.71
N GLU A 55 0.67 -18.97 -2.37
CA GLU A 55 0.96 -18.75 -3.78
C GLU A 55 2.30 -18.05 -4.02
N THR A 56 2.90 -17.49 -2.95
CA THR A 56 4.12 -16.67 -3.05
C THR A 56 5.31 -17.39 -2.42
N ASP A 57 6.26 -17.79 -3.23
CA ASP A 57 7.48 -18.48 -2.81
C ASP A 57 8.64 -17.51 -2.50
N ASP A 58 9.69 -18.03 -1.85
CA ASP A 58 10.90 -17.26 -1.51
C ASP A 58 11.58 -16.67 -2.75
N LYS A 59 11.55 -17.38 -3.89
CA LYS A 59 12.12 -16.89 -5.14
C LYS A 59 11.41 -15.64 -5.64
N THR A 60 10.09 -15.61 -5.47
CA THR A 60 9.28 -14.43 -5.81
C THR A 60 9.64 -13.25 -4.92
N PHE A 61 9.84 -13.46 -3.61
CA PHE A 61 10.28 -12.39 -2.71
C PHE A 61 11.65 -11.82 -3.09
N GLU A 62 12.63 -12.67 -3.37
CA GLU A 62 13.95 -12.22 -3.80
C GLU A 62 13.90 -11.49 -5.14
N LEU A 63 13.10 -11.98 -6.09
CA LEU A 63 12.89 -11.31 -7.36
C LEU A 63 12.26 -9.91 -7.21
N ILE A 64 11.30 -9.75 -6.30
CA ILE A 64 10.69 -8.46 -5.98
C ILE A 64 11.74 -7.51 -5.41
N LYS A 65 12.52 -7.96 -4.44
CA LYS A 65 13.59 -7.15 -3.83
C LYS A 65 14.61 -6.69 -4.88
N GLU A 66 15.06 -7.60 -5.74
CA GLU A 66 16.02 -7.30 -6.81
C GLU A 66 15.46 -6.32 -7.84
N LYS A 67 14.26 -6.55 -8.34
CA LYS A 67 13.69 -5.78 -9.47
C LYS A 67 13.08 -4.45 -9.07
N LEU A 68 12.42 -4.39 -7.91
CA LEU A 68 11.70 -3.20 -7.45
C LEU A 68 12.47 -2.39 -6.40
N ASN A 69 13.43 -3.01 -5.71
CA ASN A 69 14.29 -2.35 -4.73
C ASN A 69 13.50 -1.55 -3.67
N PRO A 70 12.55 -2.15 -2.93
CA PRO A 70 11.72 -1.43 -1.97
C PRO A 70 12.58 -0.83 -0.84
N VAL A 71 12.21 0.35 -0.35
CA VAL A 71 12.82 0.96 0.85
C VAL A 71 12.37 0.25 2.13
N TYR A 72 11.18 -0.37 2.07
CA TYR A 72 10.67 -1.20 3.14
C TYR A 72 9.85 -2.36 2.57
N PHE A 73 10.06 -3.55 3.09
CA PHE A 73 9.36 -4.76 2.69
C PHE A 73 9.05 -5.60 3.92
N GLU A 74 7.76 -5.86 4.15
CA GLU A 74 7.30 -6.72 5.23
C GLU A 74 6.31 -7.77 4.74
N ILE A 75 6.36 -8.91 5.41
CA ILE A 75 5.43 -10.02 5.25
C ILE A 75 4.90 -10.34 6.64
N GLU A 76 3.60 -10.41 6.80
CA GLU A 76 2.95 -10.74 8.06
C GLU A 76 2.01 -11.92 7.91
N GLU A 77 1.93 -12.75 8.92
CA GLU A 77 0.80 -13.68 9.06
C GLU A 77 -0.45 -12.89 9.47
N PHE A 78 -1.56 -13.21 8.80
CA PHE A 78 -2.83 -12.60 9.19
C PHE A 78 -3.25 -13.13 10.56
N ASN A 79 -3.30 -12.25 11.54
CA ASN A 79 -3.82 -12.55 12.87
C ASN A 79 -5.02 -11.66 13.15
N PHE A 80 -6.18 -12.30 13.34
CA PHE A 80 -7.43 -11.59 13.63
C PHE A 80 -7.33 -10.71 14.88
N ASN A 81 -6.63 -11.16 15.92
CA ASN A 81 -6.48 -10.41 17.17
C ASN A 81 -5.66 -9.13 16.98
N SER A 82 -4.64 -9.13 16.14
CA SER A 82 -3.86 -7.92 15.86
C SER A 82 -4.65 -6.86 15.12
N THR A 83 -5.72 -7.23 14.41
CA THR A 83 -6.62 -6.25 13.77
C THR A 83 -7.56 -5.58 14.77
N VAL A 84 -7.88 -6.24 15.87
CA VAL A 84 -8.73 -5.70 16.94
C VAL A 84 -8.03 -4.60 17.71
N ASP A 85 -6.75 -4.80 18.02
CA ASP A 85 -5.98 -3.87 18.86
C ASP A 85 -5.77 -2.50 18.20
N ILE A 86 -5.70 -2.44 16.87
CA ILE A 86 -5.51 -1.17 16.15
C ILE A 86 -6.78 -0.33 16.11
N PHE A 87 -7.94 -0.97 16.00
CA PHE A 87 -9.22 -0.25 15.88
C PHE A 87 -9.91 0.00 17.22
N GLY A 88 -9.35 -0.51 18.34
CA GLY A 88 -9.81 -0.26 19.69
C GLY A 88 -11.25 -0.68 19.99
N ASN A 89 -12.06 -0.91 18.96
CA ASN A 89 -13.44 -1.36 19.11
C ASN A 89 -14.04 -1.82 17.78
N LEU A 90 -14.02 -3.14 17.54
CA LEU A 90 -14.65 -3.76 16.34
C LEU A 90 -16.14 -3.39 16.20
N ASN A 91 -16.85 -3.20 17.32
CA ASN A 91 -18.25 -2.81 17.28
C ASN A 91 -18.46 -1.44 16.65
N LYS A 92 -17.53 -0.52 16.84
CA LYS A 92 -17.59 0.81 16.23
C LYS A 92 -17.38 0.76 14.73
N PHE A 93 -16.46 -0.09 14.29
CA PHE A 93 -16.20 -0.36 12.88
C PHE A 93 -17.41 -1.04 12.21
N ASP A 94 -17.97 -2.08 12.85
CA ASP A 94 -19.14 -2.80 12.34
C ASP A 94 -20.40 -1.91 12.31
N LEU A 95 -20.50 -0.91 13.19
CA LEU A 95 -21.57 0.10 13.15
C LEU A 95 -21.42 1.08 11.97
N MET A 96 -20.19 1.44 11.60
CA MET A 96 -19.92 2.39 10.51
C MET A 96 -20.01 1.74 9.11
N PHE A 97 -19.60 0.47 8.99
CA PHE A 97 -19.40 -0.20 7.68
C PHE A 97 -20.22 -1.49 7.53
N GLY A 98 -21.05 -1.83 8.53
CA GLY A 98 -21.71 -3.13 8.61
C GLY A 98 -20.73 -4.23 9.01
N LYS A 99 -21.20 -5.50 9.04
CA LYS A 99 -20.33 -6.66 9.31
C LYS A 99 -19.33 -6.83 8.16
N ALA A 100 -18.25 -6.08 8.24
CA ALA A 100 -17.21 -6.11 7.23
C ALA A 100 -16.57 -7.51 7.14
N SER A 101 -16.32 -7.96 5.92
CA SER A 101 -15.62 -9.22 5.68
C SER A 101 -14.20 -9.17 6.26
N LEU A 102 -13.62 -10.34 6.57
CA LEU A 102 -12.22 -10.44 7.01
C LEU A 102 -11.26 -9.75 6.06
N SER A 103 -11.52 -9.83 4.74
CA SER A 103 -10.71 -9.16 3.73
C SER A 103 -10.75 -7.64 3.86
N THR A 104 -11.90 -7.05 4.13
CA THR A 104 -12.03 -5.60 4.35
C THR A 104 -11.26 -5.17 5.61
N ARG A 105 -11.40 -5.92 6.70
CA ARG A 105 -10.71 -5.65 7.97
C ARG A 105 -9.19 -5.71 7.79
N SER A 106 -8.69 -6.74 7.09
CA SER A 106 -7.25 -6.87 6.83
C SER A 106 -6.69 -5.72 5.99
N GLN A 107 -7.48 -5.19 5.05
CA GLN A 107 -7.07 -4.04 4.25
C GLN A 107 -6.99 -2.77 5.10
N ILE A 108 -8.01 -2.50 5.91
CA ILE A 108 -8.02 -1.30 6.77
C ILE A 108 -6.89 -1.36 7.79
N TYR A 109 -6.60 -2.53 8.37
CA TYR A 109 -5.43 -2.75 9.20
C TYR A 109 -4.14 -2.31 8.49
N LYS A 110 -3.90 -2.81 7.26
CA LYS A 110 -2.72 -2.44 6.47
C LYS A 110 -2.70 -0.96 6.11
N PHE A 111 -3.85 -0.33 5.85
CA PHE A 111 -3.91 1.11 5.60
C PHE A 111 -3.48 1.91 6.83
N SER A 112 -4.02 1.60 8.00
CA SER A 112 -3.63 2.26 9.26
C SER A 112 -2.15 2.04 9.55
N LYS A 113 -1.65 0.81 9.41
CA LYS A 113 -0.23 0.50 9.59
C LYS A 113 0.66 1.26 8.61
N SER A 114 0.22 1.46 7.37
CA SER A 114 1.00 2.16 6.35
C SER A 114 1.34 3.60 6.73
N LEU A 115 0.50 4.29 7.51
CA LEU A 115 0.82 5.62 8.01
C LEU A 115 2.06 5.61 8.89
N HIS A 116 2.13 4.67 9.84
CA HIS A 116 3.29 4.52 10.73
C HIS A 116 4.56 4.12 9.96
N LEU A 117 4.41 3.28 8.92
CA LEU A 117 5.54 2.90 8.07
C LEU A 117 6.08 4.10 7.29
N ILE A 118 5.21 4.93 6.73
CA ILE A 118 5.60 6.16 6.05
C ILE A 118 6.33 7.09 7.02
N GLU A 119 5.74 7.37 8.17
CA GLU A 119 6.34 8.25 9.20
C GLU A 119 7.70 7.74 9.66
N LYS A 120 7.84 6.43 9.88
CA LYS A 120 9.10 5.79 10.24
C LYS A 120 10.17 6.01 9.17
N ILE A 121 9.82 5.81 7.90
CA ILE A 121 10.77 5.98 6.79
C ILE A 121 11.12 7.46 6.60
N GLU A 122 10.16 8.36 6.69
CA GLU A 122 10.37 9.80 6.63
C GLU A 122 11.33 10.27 7.73
N TYR A 123 11.15 9.76 8.96
CA TYR A 123 12.03 10.05 10.08
C TYR A 123 13.46 9.56 9.83
N LEU A 124 13.61 8.30 9.41
CA LEU A 124 14.92 7.71 9.15
C LEU A 124 15.66 8.36 7.97
N GLN A 125 14.92 8.83 6.97
CA GLN A 125 15.50 9.49 5.80
C GLN A 125 15.55 11.01 5.92
N ASN A 126 15.12 11.57 7.05
CA ASN A 126 15.04 13.01 7.32
C ASN A 126 14.36 13.79 6.17
N LYS A 127 13.24 13.26 5.67
CA LYS A 127 12.46 13.88 4.59
C LYS A 127 10.97 13.65 4.79
N LYS A 128 10.14 14.39 4.04
CA LYS A 128 8.71 14.12 3.90
C LYS A 128 8.36 13.86 2.45
N TYR A 129 7.49 12.89 2.23
CA TYR A 129 6.94 12.62 0.90
C TYR A 129 5.88 13.67 0.54
N GLU A 130 5.76 13.98 -0.75
CA GLU A 130 4.77 14.95 -1.26
C GLU A 130 3.47 14.25 -1.61
N ILE A 131 3.57 13.15 -2.34
CA ILE A 131 2.43 12.37 -2.83
C ILE A 131 2.56 10.93 -2.35
N ILE A 132 1.46 10.39 -1.90
CA ILE A 132 1.34 8.98 -1.53
C ILE A 132 0.42 8.30 -2.54
N PHE A 133 0.92 7.24 -3.15
CA PHE A 133 0.17 6.33 -3.99
C PHE A 133 -0.09 5.04 -3.22
N LYS A 134 -1.31 4.55 -3.23
CA LYS A 134 -1.64 3.20 -2.76
C LYS A 134 -2.09 2.36 -3.95
N SER A 135 -1.54 1.16 -4.05
CA SER A 135 -1.94 0.19 -5.06
C SER A 135 -2.00 -1.22 -4.50
N ARG A 136 -2.75 -2.08 -5.16
CA ARG A 136 -2.64 -3.52 -4.97
C ARG A 136 -1.48 -4.05 -5.81
N PRO A 137 -0.79 -5.11 -5.32
CA PRO A 137 0.31 -5.72 -6.07
C PRO A 137 -0.12 -6.37 -7.40
N ASP A 138 -1.39 -6.80 -7.49
CA ASP A 138 -1.98 -7.44 -8.68
C ASP A 138 -2.59 -6.44 -9.68
N LEU A 139 -2.38 -5.14 -9.48
CA LEU A 139 -2.86 -4.11 -10.39
C LEU A 139 -1.85 -3.84 -11.51
N LEU A 140 -2.36 -3.83 -12.74
CA LEU A 140 -1.58 -3.53 -13.93
C LEU A 140 -1.74 -2.07 -14.34
N PHE A 141 -0.63 -1.34 -14.39
CA PHE A 141 -0.60 0.03 -14.91
C PHE A 141 -0.34 0.03 -16.42
N PHE A 142 -1.39 0.22 -17.24
CA PHE A 142 -1.30 0.09 -18.69
C PHE A 142 -0.70 1.30 -19.39
N SER A 143 -0.93 2.51 -18.91
CA SER A 143 -0.63 3.70 -19.71
C SER A 143 -0.24 4.91 -18.87
N ASN A 144 -0.23 6.04 -19.52
CA ASN A 144 0.06 7.32 -18.92
C ASN A 144 -1.04 7.71 -17.92
N ILE A 145 -0.74 7.52 -16.64
CA ILE A 145 -1.57 8.09 -15.59
C ILE A 145 -1.34 9.59 -15.64
N ASN A 146 -2.37 10.33 -16.04
CA ASN A 146 -2.39 11.78 -15.87
C ASN A 146 -2.73 12.05 -14.41
N LEU A 147 -1.72 12.37 -13.62
CA LEU A 147 -1.90 12.66 -12.21
C LEU A 147 -2.52 14.04 -12.04
N HIS A 148 -3.74 14.06 -11.54
CA HIS A 148 -4.36 15.28 -11.04
C HIS A 148 -4.06 15.38 -9.55
N ILE A 149 -3.34 16.41 -9.14
CA ILE A 149 -2.98 16.61 -7.73
C ILE A 149 -3.78 17.79 -7.20
N SER A 150 -4.46 17.56 -6.09
CA SER A 150 -5.27 18.57 -5.41
C SER A 150 -4.85 18.69 -3.94
N ASP A 151 -4.95 19.89 -3.41
CA ASP A 151 -4.73 20.16 -1.99
C ASP A 151 -5.90 19.72 -1.10
N LYS A 152 -6.98 19.24 -1.70
CA LYS A 152 -8.24 18.97 -0.99
C LYS A 152 -8.86 17.61 -1.28
N SER A 153 -8.24 16.80 -2.16
CA SER A 153 -8.90 15.60 -2.65
C SER A 153 -7.98 14.39 -2.72
N ILE A 154 -8.55 13.23 -2.43
CA ILE A 154 -8.01 11.92 -2.78
C ILE A 154 -8.59 11.51 -4.13
N PHE A 155 -7.76 11.00 -5.01
CA PHE A 155 -8.14 10.51 -6.32
C PHE A 155 -8.18 8.99 -6.31
N PHE A 156 -9.29 8.44 -6.78
CA PHE A 156 -9.48 7.00 -6.93
C PHE A 156 -9.46 6.64 -8.41
N GLU A 157 -8.99 5.43 -8.71
CA GLU A 157 -9.12 4.89 -10.05
C GLU A 157 -10.59 4.65 -10.39
N ASN A 158 -11.01 5.15 -11.56
CA ASN A 158 -12.29 4.76 -12.15
C ASN A 158 -12.10 3.41 -12.85
N THR A 159 -12.67 2.35 -12.29
CA THR A 159 -12.75 1.06 -12.97
C THR A 159 -13.83 1.15 -14.05
N ILE A 160 -13.45 1.03 -15.32
CA ILE A 160 -14.39 0.91 -16.44
C ILE A 160 -15.16 -0.40 -16.24
N GLY A 161 -16.46 -0.32 -16.02
CA GLY A 161 -17.35 -1.48 -16.08
C GLY A 161 -18.28 -1.72 -14.89
N ASP A 162 -18.11 -1.09 -13.75
CA ASP A 162 -18.99 -1.32 -12.59
C ASP A 162 -19.50 0.02 -12.03
N TRP A 163 -20.52 0.56 -12.71
CA TRP A 163 -21.11 1.87 -12.40
C TRP A 163 -21.73 2.00 -11.00
N ASN A 164 -21.88 0.88 -10.27
CA ASN A 164 -22.52 0.82 -8.96
C ASN A 164 -21.57 0.50 -7.79
N ARG A 165 -20.26 0.33 -8.03
CA ARG A 165 -19.28 0.08 -6.96
C ARG A 165 -18.27 1.20 -6.88
N ASP A 166 -18.68 2.23 -6.26
CA ASP A 166 -18.20 3.59 -6.37
C ASP A 166 -16.83 3.92 -5.81
N ARG A 167 -15.99 3.03 -5.38
CA ARG A 167 -14.64 3.40 -4.92
C ARG A 167 -13.75 2.17 -4.92
N SER A 168 -12.92 2.06 -5.93
CA SER A 168 -11.94 1.00 -5.96
C SER A 168 -10.88 1.23 -4.88
N ASP A 169 -10.78 0.29 -3.94
CA ASP A 169 -9.66 0.20 -3.00
C ASP A 169 -8.35 -0.23 -3.69
N ARG A 170 -8.40 -0.46 -5.01
CA ARG A 170 -7.28 -1.00 -5.79
C ARG A 170 -6.16 0.01 -5.96
N PHE A 171 -6.53 1.23 -6.36
CA PHE A 171 -5.58 2.32 -6.54
C PHE A 171 -6.17 3.65 -6.13
N PHE A 172 -5.48 4.38 -5.28
CA PHE A 172 -5.78 5.77 -4.97
C PHE A 172 -4.52 6.53 -4.58
N TYR A 173 -4.58 7.85 -4.69
CA TYR A 173 -3.45 8.71 -4.36
C TYR A 173 -3.90 10.11 -3.96
N GLY A 174 -3.01 10.82 -3.28
CA GLY A 174 -3.20 12.21 -2.89
C GLY A 174 -1.96 12.82 -2.29
N LYS A 175 -2.03 14.11 -1.98
CA LYS A 175 -1.00 14.75 -1.18
C LYS A 175 -0.92 14.09 0.19
N ARG A 176 0.28 14.05 0.76
CA ARG A 176 0.57 13.37 2.02
C ARG A 176 -0.44 13.70 3.13
N ASP A 177 -0.67 14.97 3.40
CA ASP A 177 -1.52 15.37 4.53
C ASP A 177 -2.99 15.01 4.30
N ILE A 178 -3.45 15.09 3.06
CA ILE A 178 -4.80 14.65 2.66
C ILE A 178 -4.92 13.12 2.77
N TYR A 179 -3.91 12.39 2.32
CA TYR A 179 -3.87 10.94 2.45
C TYR A 179 -3.93 10.50 3.93
N PHE A 180 -3.13 11.12 4.79
CA PHE A 180 -3.14 10.84 6.24
C PHE A 180 -4.49 11.16 6.88
N SER A 181 -5.09 12.29 6.54
CA SER A 181 -6.42 12.66 7.02
C SER A 181 -7.48 11.66 6.58
N PHE A 182 -7.43 11.24 5.32
CA PHE A 182 -8.37 10.24 4.77
C PHE A 182 -8.27 8.89 5.49
N ILE A 183 -7.05 8.34 5.67
CA ILE A 183 -6.88 7.06 6.34
C ILE A 183 -7.27 7.11 7.83
N LYS A 184 -7.07 8.24 8.51
CA LYS A 184 -7.48 8.41 9.93
C LYS A 184 -9.00 8.46 10.11
N ILE A 185 -9.75 8.73 9.05
CA ILE A 185 -11.23 8.74 9.09
C ILE A 185 -11.79 7.34 8.83
N LEU A 186 -11.05 6.50 8.07
CA LEU A 186 -11.42 5.09 7.86
C LEU A 186 -11.28 4.26 9.13
#